data_7a76af7a5b4bc9e48526e5b994e46acf
#
_entry.id   7a76af7a5b4bc9e48526e5b994e46acf
#
_cell.length_a   1.000
_cell.length_b   1.000
_cell.length_c   1.000
_cell.angle_alpha   90.00
_cell.angle_beta   90.00
_cell.angle_gamma   90.00
#
_symmetry.space_group_name_H-M   'P 1'
#
loop_
_entity.id
_entity.type
_entity.pdbx_description
1 polymer ?
#
loop_
_entity_poly.entity_id
_entity_poly.type
_entity_poly.pdbx_seq_one_letter_code
_entity_poly.pdbx_strand_id
1 'polypeptide(L)'
;MAEINPAEVSAILKQQLANFDTQSNVEEVGTVLTIGDGIARVYGLENVQYGELVKFSSDVEGIVLNLEEDNVGVALLGESKLVKEGDTVRRTNRISSIKVGEGMLGRVVDTLGNPIDGKGPISGDLYEMPLERKAPGVIYRQPVTEPLQSGIVAIDSMIPVGRGQRELIIGDRQTGKTTVAIDTIINQKEFYDAGQPVYCIYVAIGQKASTVAQIVKTLSDKGALAYTVIVAANASDPVPMQVYSAMAGAAIGEFFRDTGRPALIVYDDLSKQAVAYRELSLLLRRPPGREAYPGDVFYLHSRLLERAAKVIADDQIASQMNDLPESLRPIVKGGGSLTALPIIETQAGDVSAYIPTNVISITDGQIFLESDLFNSGVRPAINVGISVSRVGGNAQIKSMKKVSGTLKLDQAQYKELEAFAKFGSDLDAATLAVISKGERNVEILKQPVNSPLPVDSQVAMIYAGTENLLRNVPIRKVKEFQIEYIEFLRSKHPDTMAAIKAGKIDDSITSVLKQAANDLASKYN
;
A
#
# COMPACT_ATOMS: atom_id res chain seq x y z
N MET A 1 18.67 -65.83 -46.42
CA MET A 1 17.59 -64.84 -46.16
C MET A 1 16.94 -65.30 -44.90
N ALA A 2 17.09 -64.55 -43.80
CA ALA A 2 16.46 -64.88 -42.54
C ALA A 2 14.98 -64.50 -42.66
N GLU A 3 14.09 -65.46 -42.48
CA GLU A 3 12.68 -65.24 -42.43
C GLU A 3 12.36 -64.41 -41.19
N ILE A 4 11.81 -63.18 -41.37
CA ILE A 4 11.38 -62.33 -40.34
C ILE A 4 10.09 -62.92 -39.73
N ASN A 5 10.14 -63.39 -38.49
CA ASN A 5 9.00 -63.97 -37.78
C ASN A 5 7.95 -62.90 -37.47
N PRO A 6 6.73 -63.00 -38.04
CA PRO A 6 5.67 -61.98 -37.84
C PRO A 6 5.30 -61.77 -36.39
N ALA A 7 5.50 -62.77 -35.53
CA ALA A 7 5.24 -62.67 -34.09
C ALA A 7 6.26 -61.80 -33.37
N GLU A 8 7.53 -61.81 -33.77
CA GLU A 8 8.56 -60.94 -33.19
C GLU A 8 8.37 -59.48 -33.61
N VAL A 9 8.00 -59.24 -34.87
CA VAL A 9 7.66 -57.86 -35.32
C VAL A 9 6.44 -57.32 -34.60
N SER A 10 5.42 -58.16 -34.38
CA SER A 10 4.21 -57.76 -33.61
C SER A 10 4.54 -57.50 -32.14
N ALA A 11 5.45 -58.27 -31.53
CA ALA A 11 5.89 -58.06 -30.15
C ALA A 11 6.71 -56.75 -30.02
N ILE A 12 7.62 -56.47 -30.96
CA ILE A 12 8.42 -55.24 -31.00
C ILE A 12 7.50 -54.01 -31.23
N LEU A 13 6.53 -54.09 -32.13
CA LEU A 13 5.56 -53.03 -32.36
C LEU A 13 4.66 -52.79 -31.14
N LYS A 14 4.20 -53.84 -30.44
CA LYS A 14 3.46 -53.71 -29.18
C LYS A 14 4.32 -53.09 -28.06
N GLN A 15 5.58 -53.45 -27.98
CA GLN A 15 6.51 -52.89 -27.02
C GLN A 15 6.85 -51.42 -27.32
N GLN A 16 6.98 -51.07 -28.61
CA GLN A 16 7.14 -49.66 -29.02
C GLN A 16 5.86 -48.86 -28.81
N LEU A 17 4.68 -49.40 -29.08
CA LEU A 17 3.40 -48.78 -28.79
C LEU A 17 3.15 -48.64 -27.28
N ALA A 18 3.50 -49.61 -26.47
CA ALA A 18 3.41 -49.51 -25.00
C ALA A 18 4.40 -48.47 -24.43
N ASN A 19 5.55 -48.27 -25.06
CA ASN A 19 6.47 -47.18 -24.71
C ASN A 19 6.05 -45.83 -25.27
N PHE A 20 5.17 -45.79 -26.26
CA PHE A 20 4.58 -44.56 -26.80
C PHE A 20 3.46 -44.00 -25.95
N ASP A 21 2.83 -44.82 -25.08
CA ASP A 21 1.78 -44.43 -24.15
C ASP A 21 2.33 -43.82 -22.82
N THR A 22 3.65 -43.70 -22.70
CA THR A 22 4.29 -43.01 -21.61
C THR A 22 4.38 -41.53 -21.97
N GLN A 23 3.30 -40.77 -21.62
CA GLN A 23 3.30 -39.31 -21.48
C GLN A 23 4.07 -38.57 -22.61
N SER A 24 3.52 -38.54 -23.80
CA SER A 24 3.68 -37.32 -24.58
C SER A 24 2.94 -36.22 -23.85
N ASN A 25 3.59 -35.46 -22.98
CA ASN A 25 3.21 -34.10 -22.71
C ASN A 25 3.29 -33.42 -24.09
N VAL A 26 2.19 -33.44 -24.81
CA VAL A 26 2.03 -32.62 -26.01
C VAL A 26 1.91 -31.19 -25.46
N GLU A 27 3.07 -30.54 -25.33
CA GLU A 27 3.12 -29.13 -25.03
C GLU A 27 2.35 -28.45 -26.14
N GLU A 28 1.22 -27.83 -25.77
CA GLU A 28 0.44 -27.08 -26.74
C GLU A 28 1.25 -25.85 -27.15
N VAL A 29 1.51 -25.74 -28.41
CA VAL A 29 2.40 -24.74 -29.00
C VAL A 29 1.60 -23.86 -29.94
N GLY A 30 1.69 -22.55 -29.71
CA GLY A 30 1.10 -21.53 -30.58
C GLY A 30 2.15 -20.80 -31.39
N THR A 31 1.70 -20.02 -32.35
CA THR A 31 2.55 -19.18 -33.22
C THR A 31 2.09 -17.71 -33.10
N VAL A 32 3.04 -16.80 -32.98
CA VAL A 32 2.78 -15.36 -32.97
C VAL A 32 2.32 -14.92 -34.36
N LEU A 33 1.09 -14.42 -34.44
CA LEU A 33 0.53 -13.85 -35.69
C LEU A 33 0.97 -12.40 -35.89
N THR A 34 0.83 -11.61 -34.85
CA THR A 34 1.21 -10.18 -34.85
C THR A 34 1.72 -9.77 -33.46
N ILE A 35 2.59 -8.81 -33.46
CA ILE A 35 3.09 -8.19 -32.24
C ILE A 35 3.11 -6.68 -32.39
N GLY A 36 2.72 -5.95 -31.33
CA GLY A 36 2.78 -4.50 -31.27
C GLY A 36 2.48 -4.00 -29.86
N ASP A 37 3.21 -2.98 -29.43
CA ASP A 37 3.00 -2.25 -28.17
C ASP A 37 2.85 -3.15 -26.92
N GLY A 38 3.63 -4.24 -26.86
CA GLY A 38 3.62 -5.16 -25.72
C GLY A 38 2.48 -6.20 -25.73
N ILE A 39 1.71 -6.29 -26.82
CA ILE A 39 0.67 -7.30 -27.04
C ILE A 39 1.06 -8.20 -28.19
N ALA A 40 1.01 -9.51 -27.97
CA ALA A 40 1.13 -10.52 -29.03
C ALA A 40 -0.24 -11.17 -29.28
N ARG A 41 -0.59 -11.39 -30.55
CA ARG A 41 -1.70 -12.26 -30.94
C ARG A 41 -1.12 -13.60 -31.36
N VAL A 42 -1.62 -14.66 -30.73
CA VAL A 42 -1.10 -16.01 -30.86
C VAL A 42 -2.19 -16.93 -31.38
N TYR A 43 -1.86 -17.73 -32.37
CA TYR A 43 -2.71 -18.78 -32.92
C TYR A 43 -2.31 -20.15 -32.36
N GLY A 44 -3.26 -21.04 -32.15
CA GLY A 44 -2.99 -22.47 -31.84
C GLY A 44 -2.87 -22.80 -30.35
N LEU A 45 -3.28 -21.90 -29.44
CA LEU A 45 -3.40 -22.15 -28.01
C LEU A 45 -4.88 -22.38 -27.62
N GLU A 46 -5.48 -23.46 -28.08
CA GLU A 46 -6.93 -23.70 -27.99
C GLU A 46 -7.42 -23.95 -26.53
N ASN A 47 -6.56 -24.57 -25.71
CA ASN A 47 -6.92 -24.92 -24.32
C ASN A 47 -6.32 -23.99 -23.27
N VAL A 48 -5.70 -22.88 -23.68
CA VAL A 48 -5.13 -21.90 -22.74
C VAL A 48 -6.21 -21.20 -21.93
N GLN A 49 -5.89 -20.90 -20.69
CA GLN A 49 -6.83 -20.22 -19.77
C GLN A 49 -6.54 -18.73 -19.67
N TYR A 50 -7.58 -17.95 -19.36
CA TYR A 50 -7.41 -16.55 -18.99
C TYR A 50 -6.51 -16.42 -17.75
N GLY A 51 -5.52 -15.52 -17.79
CA GLY A 51 -4.54 -15.34 -16.71
C GLY A 51 -3.43 -16.39 -16.69
N GLU A 52 -3.39 -17.33 -17.63
CA GLU A 52 -2.30 -18.30 -17.73
C GLU A 52 -1.02 -17.63 -18.24
N LEU A 53 0.13 -18.02 -17.69
CA LEU A 53 1.44 -17.66 -18.21
C LEU A 53 1.77 -18.50 -19.43
N VAL A 54 2.27 -17.83 -20.46
CA VAL A 54 2.84 -18.47 -21.65
C VAL A 54 4.28 -18.01 -21.83
N LYS A 55 5.10 -18.85 -22.46
CA LYS A 55 6.52 -18.59 -22.67
C LYS A 55 6.84 -18.56 -24.17
N PHE A 56 7.46 -17.47 -24.59
CA PHE A 56 7.93 -17.29 -25.96
C PHE A 56 9.28 -17.95 -26.17
N SER A 57 9.62 -18.26 -27.42
CA SER A 57 10.93 -18.83 -27.79
C SER A 57 12.12 -17.95 -27.41
N SER A 58 11.89 -16.65 -27.22
CA SER A 58 12.85 -15.65 -26.73
C SER A 58 13.01 -15.61 -25.21
N ASP A 59 12.44 -16.56 -24.45
CA ASP A 59 12.37 -16.59 -23.00
C ASP A 59 11.51 -15.47 -22.36
N VAL A 60 10.89 -14.62 -23.14
CA VAL A 60 9.91 -13.64 -22.65
C VAL A 60 8.67 -14.37 -22.16
N GLU A 61 8.14 -13.98 -21.02
CA GLU A 61 6.86 -14.45 -20.50
C GLU A 61 5.73 -13.51 -20.89
N GLY A 62 4.51 -14.05 -20.98
CA GLY A 62 3.32 -13.27 -21.22
C GLY A 62 2.11 -13.80 -20.46
N ILE A 63 1.14 -12.93 -20.21
CA ILE A 63 -0.14 -13.28 -19.58
C ILE A 63 -1.24 -13.27 -20.63
N VAL A 64 -2.02 -14.33 -20.67
CA VAL A 64 -3.20 -14.45 -21.55
C VAL A 64 -4.33 -13.60 -21.02
N LEU A 65 -4.78 -12.62 -21.81
CA LEU A 65 -5.80 -11.65 -21.41
C LEU A 65 -7.03 -11.59 -22.32
N ASN A 66 -6.95 -12.14 -23.54
CA ASN A 66 -8.09 -12.25 -24.45
C ASN A 66 -8.11 -13.67 -25.02
N LEU A 67 -9.31 -14.27 -25.01
CA LEU A 67 -9.59 -15.54 -25.65
C LEU A 67 -10.59 -15.25 -26.77
N GLU A 68 -10.13 -15.26 -28.02
CA GLU A 68 -10.92 -15.08 -29.21
C GLU A 68 -11.07 -16.42 -29.95
N GLU A 69 -12.00 -16.53 -30.86
CA GLU A 69 -12.29 -17.80 -31.59
C GLU A 69 -11.06 -18.31 -32.36
N ASP A 70 -10.31 -17.41 -33.00
CA ASP A 70 -9.19 -17.75 -33.87
C ASP A 70 -7.82 -17.43 -33.28
N ASN A 71 -7.75 -16.68 -32.17
CA ASN A 71 -6.49 -16.25 -31.60
C ASN A 71 -6.59 -15.88 -30.11
N VAL A 72 -5.44 -15.76 -29.50
CA VAL A 72 -5.29 -15.42 -28.09
C VAL A 72 -4.50 -14.12 -27.98
N GLY A 73 -5.01 -13.15 -27.21
CA GLY A 73 -4.32 -11.92 -26.89
C GLY A 73 -3.44 -12.11 -25.65
N VAL A 74 -2.12 -11.94 -25.81
CA VAL A 74 -1.13 -12.12 -24.76
C VAL A 74 -0.43 -10.81 -24.48
N ALA A 75 -0.44 -10.37 -23.22
CA ALA A 75 0.31 -9.21 -22.76
C ALA A 75 1.72 -9.65 -22.34
N LEU A 76 2.74 -9.03 -22.93
CA LEU A 76 4.14 -9.39 -22.68
C LEU A 76 4.62 -8.81 -21.34
N LEU A 77 5.26 -9.63 -20.54
CA LEU A 77 5.93 -9.26 -19.28
C LEU A 77 7.43 -9.00 -19.46
N GLY A 78 7.82 -8.55 -20.63
CA GLY A 78 9.21 -8.27 -21.01
C GLY A 78 9.30 -7.40 -22.26
N GLU A 79 10.53 -7.24 -22.78
CA GLU A 79 10.76 -6.41 -23.95
C GLU A 79 10.12 -7.00 -25.22
N SER A 80 9.18 -6.29 -25.81
CA SER A 80 8.50 -6.69 -27.05
C SER A 80 9.44 -6.85 -28.25
N LYS A 81 10.58 -6.17 -28.22
CA LYS A 81 11.62 -6.26 -29.29
C LYS A 81 12.23 -7.66 -29.43
N LEU A 82 12.15 -8.47 -28.39
CA LEU A 82 12.69 -9.83 -28.35
C LEU A 82 11.75 -10.86 -29.00
N VAL A 83 10.47 -10.50 -29.18
CA VAL A 83 9.46 -11.38 -29.77
C VAL A 83 9.16 -10.93 -31.19
N LYS A 84 9.02 -11.88 -32.11
CA LYS A 84 8.76 -11.64 -33.53
C LYS A 84 7.53 -12.40 -34.02
N GLU A 85 6.94 -11.93 -35.13
CA GLU A 85 5.95 -12.69 -35.88
C GLU A 85 6.53 -14.02 -36.34
N GLY A 86 5.77 -15.10 -36.18
CA GLY A 86 6.22 -16.46 -36.45
C GLY A 86 6.95 -17.16 -35.29
N ASP A 87 7.24 -16.44 -34.20
CA ASP A 87 7.84 -17.07 -33.01
C ASP A 87 6.90 -18.08 -32.37
N THR A 88 7.50 -19.09 -31.76
CA THR A 88 6.77 -20.14 -31.06
C THR A 88 6.42 -19.71 -29.63
N VAL A 89 5.20 -20.01 -29.20
CA VAL A 89 4.70 -19.75 -27.85
C VAL A 89 4.26 -21.07 -27.22
N ARG A 90 4.69 -21.33 -25.99
CA ARG A 90 4.34 -22.55 -25.24
C ARG A 90 3.47 -22.21 -24.03
N ARG A 91 2.50 -23.05 -23.75
CA ARG A 91 1.76 -23.02 -22.50
C ARG A 91 2.67 -23.41 -21.34
N THR A 92 2.49 -22.76 -20.21
CA THR A 92 3.12 -23.17 -18.96
C THR A 92 2.20 -24.01 -18.07
N ASN A 93 0.90 -24.05 -18.37
CA ASN A 93 -0.15 -24.63 -17.52
C ASN A 93 -0.16 -24.03 -16.10
N ARG A 94 0.36 -22.83 -15.95
CA ARG A 94 0.45 -22.10 -14.68
C ARG A 94 -0.27 -20.77 -14.79
N ILE A 95 -1.14 -20.51 -13.85
CA ILE A 95 -1.73 -19.16 -13.69
C ILE A 95 -0.63 -18.20 -13.23
N SER A 96 -0.74 -16.96 -13.65
CA SER A 96 0.24 -15.92 -13.31
C SER A 96 0.48 -15.83 -11.80
N SER A 97 1.71 -16.06 -11.40
CA SER A 97 2.14 -16.14 -10.01
C SER A 97 3.55 -15.59 -9.83
N ILE A 98 3.89 -15.21 -8.60
CA ILE A 98 5.24 -14.84 -8.20
C ILE A 98 5.72 -15.70 -7.04
N LYS A 99 7.03 -15.84 -6.91
CA LYS A 99 7.65 -16.50 -5.77
C LYS A 99 7.91 -15.48 -4.67
N VAL A 100 7.34 -15.72 -3.49
CA VAL A 100 7.38 -14.81 -2.34
C VAL A 100 7.96 -15.50 -1.13
N GLY A 101 8.75 -14.80 -0.33
CA GLY A 101 9.31 -15.30 0.90
C GLY A 101 9.99 -14.19 1.73
N GLU A 102 10.43 -14.53 2.92
CA GLU A 102 11.10 -13.57 3.83
C GLU A 102 12.40 -13.00 3.25
N GLY A 103 13.07 -13.76 2.37
CA GLY A 103 14.27 -13.28 1.68
C GLY A 103 14.06 -12.07 0.78
N MET A 104 12.80 -11.68 0.51
CA MET A 104 12.47 -10.45 -0.23
C MET A 104 12.62 -9.18 0.62
N LEU A 105 12.67 -9.29 1.95
CA LEU A 105 12.85 -8.13 2.82
C LEU A 105 14.20 -7.46 2.54
N GLY A 106 14.18 -6.14 2.43
CA GLY A 106 15.37 -5.36 2.09
C GLY A 106 15.73 -5.36 0.60
N ARG A 107 14.90 -5.94 -0.24
CA ARG A 107 15.14 -6.09 -1.68
C ARG A 107 14.24 -5.19 -2.53
N VAL A 108 14.73 -4.89 -3.72
CA VAL A 108 13.97 -4.24 -4.78
C VAL A 108 13.76 -5.25 -5.90
N VAL A 109 12.50 -5.50 -6.22
CA VAL A 109 12.09 -6.50 -7.21
C VAL A 109 11.22 -5.88 -8.31
N ASP A 110 11.17 -6.55 -9.46
CA ASP A 110 10.21 -6.22 -10.53
C ASP A 110 8.82 -6.84 -10.28
N THR A 111 7.92 -6.68 -11.23
CA THR A 111 6.55 -7.24 -11.20
C THR A 111 6.52 -8.77 -11.16
N LEU A 112 7.55 -9.43 -11.66
CA LEU A 112 7.69 -10.89 -11.66
C LEU A 112 8.37 -11.43 -10.39
N GLY A 113 8.79 -10.54 -9.47
CA GLY A 113 9.51 -10.90 -8.27
C GLY A 113 11.02 -11.08 -8.47
N ASN A 114 11.55 -10.75 -9.65
CA ASN A 114 12.99 -10.81 -9.91
C ASN A 114 13.70 -9.65 -9.22
N PRO A 115 14.84 -9.90 -8.56
CA PRO A 115 15.62 -8.83 -7.93
C PRO A 115 16.27 -7.94 -8.99
N ILE A 116 16.12 -6.62 -8.82
CA ILE A 116 16.69 -5.59 -9.69
C ILE A 116 17.67 -4.67 -8.97
N ASP A 117 18.02 -5.01 -7.73
CA ASP A 117 18.89 -4.23 -6.83
C ASP A 117 20.38 -4.62 -6.91
N GLY A 118 20.75 -5.55 -7.79
CA GLY A 118 22.12 -6.00 -7.96
C GLY A 118 22.69 -6.88 -6.83
N LYS A 119 21.84 -7.29 -5.87
CA LYS A 119 22.26 -8.07 -4.69
C LYS A 119 22.17 -9.61 -4.90
N GLY A 120 22.03 -10.05 -6.15
CA GLY A 120 21.89 -11.47 -6.47
C GLY A 120 20.49 -12.05 -6.21
N PRO A 121 20.31 -13.37 -6.33
CA PRO A 121 19.03 -14.05 -6.17
C PRO A 121 18.41 -13.85 -4.79
N ILE A 122 17.09 -13.98 -4.70
CA ILE A 122 16.38 -14.03 -3.42
C ILE A 122 16.73 -15.35 -2.72
N SER A 123 17.12 -15.23 -1.44
CA SER A 123 17.49 -16.38 -0.59
C SER A 123 16.31 -16.84 0.28
N GLY A 124 16.41 -18.07 0.79
CA GLY A 124 15.42 -18.67 1.69
C GLY A 124 14.28 -19.38 0.98
N ASP A 125 13.29 -19.79 1.77
CA ASP A 125 12.12 -20.50 1.25
C ASP A 125 11.22 -19.54 0.48
N LEU A 126 10.82 -19.95 -0.71
CA LEU A 126 9.96 -19.20 -1.61
C LEU A 126 8.68 -19.99 -1.88
N TYR A 127 7.56 -19.30 -1.75
CA TYR A 127 6.21 -19.83 -1.93
C TYR A 127 5.58 -19.21 -3.17
N GLU A 128 4.92 -20.03 -3.96
CA GLU A 128 4.24 -19.56 -5.16
C GLU A 128 2.92 -18.90 -4.81
N MET A 129 2.80 -17.60 -5.11
CA MET A 129 1.62 -16.79 -4.81
C MET A 129 0.99 -16.29 -6.11
N PRO A 130 -0.30 -16.55 -6.37
CA PRO A 130 -0.97 -16.05 -7.55
C PRO A 130 -1.05 -14.52 -7.54
N LEU A 131 -0.86 -13.90 -8.70
CA LEU A 131 -1.03 -12.44 -8.87
C LEU A 131 -2.48 -12.03 -8.66
N GLU A 132 -3.40 -12.78 -9.27
CA GLU A 132 -4.85 -12.61 -9.12
C GLU A 132 -5.38 -13.63 -8.12
N ARG A 133 -5.93 -13.13 -7.02
CA ARG A 133 -6.50 -13.97 -5.96
C ARG A 133 -7.75 -13.29 -5.41
N LYS A 134 -8.77 -14.06 -5.12
CA LYS A 134 -9.96 -13.56 -4.43
C LYS A 134 -9.63 -13.10 -3.02
N ALA A 135 -10.19 -11.97 -2.64
CA ALA A 135 -10.08 -11.47 -1.27
C ALA A 135 -10.68 -12.47 -0.26
N PRO A 136 -10.20 -12.47 1.00
CA PRO A 136 -10.79 -13.29 2.05
C PRO A 136 -12.29 -13.03 2.19
N GLY A 137 -13.09 -14.08 2.22
CA GLY A 137 -14.53 -14.00 2.46
C GLY A 137 -14.88 -13.47 3.86
N VAL A 138 -16.14 -13.14 4.09
CA VAL A 138 -16.62 -12.50 5.34
C VAL A 138 -16.26 -13.31 6.59
N ILE A 139 -16.39 -14.65 6.54
CA ILE A 139 -16.11 -15.53 7.67
C ILE A 139 -14.63 -15.57 8.09
N TYR A 140 -13.73 -15.18 7.20
CA TYR A 140 -12.28 -15.18 7.43
C TYR A 140 -11.76 -13.83 7.93
N ARG A 141 -12.65 -12.84 8.12
CA ARG A 141 -12.29 -11.49 8.57
C ARG A 141 -12.73 -11.26 10.00
N GLN A 142 -12.01 -10.37 10.66
CA GLN A 142 -12.43 -9.81 11.95
C GLN A 142 -12.38 -8.28 11.90
N PRO A 143 -13.10 -7.59 12.83
CA PRO A 143 -13.10 -6.14 12.89
C PRO A 143 -11.70 -5.54 13.07
N VAL A 144 -11.50 -4.36 12.50
CA VAL A 144 -10.27 -3.57 12.65
C VAL A 144 -10.32 -2.82 13.97
N THR A 145 -9.46 -3.20 14.92
CA THR A 145 -9.41 -2.63 16.27
C THR A 145 -7.99 -2.27 16.73
N GLU A 146 -6.97 -2.70 15.96
CA GLU A 146 -5.58 -2.43 16.28
C GLU A 146 -5.08 -1.22 15.48
N PRO A 147 -4.43 -0.22 16.11
CA PRO A 147 -3.88 0.93 15.41
C PRO A 147 -2.69 0.54 14.52
N LEU A 148 -2.62 1.15 13.33
CA LEU A 148 -1.41 1.31 12.57
C LEU A 148 -0.89 2.72 12.81
N GLN A 149 0.13 2.89 13.60
CA GLN A 149 0.71 4.19 13.91
C GLN A 149 1.46 4.74 12.69
N SER A 150 1.00 5.85 12.15
CA SER A 150 1.68 6.50 11.01
C SER A 150 2.87 7.35 11.45
N GLY A 151 2.91 7.74 12.71
CA GLY A 151 3.88 8.69 13.23
C GLY A 151 3.61 10.14 12.82
N ILE A 152 2.52 10.38 12.12
CA ILE A 152 2.08 11.70 11.67
C ILE A 152 0.95 12.17 12.58
N VAL A 153 1.20 13.25 13.33
CA VAL A 153 0.31 13.73 14.39
C VAL A 153 -1.11 13.98 13.87
N ALA A 154 -1.26 14.62 12.72
CA ALA A 154 -2.56 14.92 12.14
C ALA A 154 -3.35 13.65 11.76
N ILE A 155 -2.68 12.60 11.30
CA ILE A 155 -3.31 11.34 10.92
C ILE A 155 -3.69 10.54 12.17
N ASP A 156 -2.72 10.24 13.04
CA ASP A 156 -2.93 9.39 14.20
C ASP A 156 -3.96 9.96 15.17
N SER A 157 -4.09 11.31 15.22
CA SER A 157 -5.06 11.98 16.11
C SER A 157 -6.46 12.13 15.50
N MET A 158 -6.59 12.47 14.22
CA MET A 158 -7.88 12.88 13.63
C MET A 158 -8.40 11.96 12.52
N ILE A 159 -7.53 11.16 11.92
CA ILE A 159 -7.82 10.26 10.79
C ILE A 159 -7.11 8.93 11.02
N PRO A 160 -7.31 8.27 12.18
CA PRO A 160 -6.51 7.10 12.54
C PRO A 160 -6.74 5.94 11.59
N VAL A 161 -5.65 5.24 11.29
CA VAL A 161 -5.61 4.06 10.43
C VAL A 161 -5.45 2.81 11.29
N GLY A 162 -6.26 1.79 11.01
CA GLY A 162 -6.19 0.49 11.69
C GLY A 162 -5.54 -0.58 10.84
N ARG A 163 -4.99 -1.61 11.49
CA ARG A 163 -4.38 -2.76 10.83
C ARG A 163 -5.44 -3.59 10.11
N GLY A 164 -5.34 -3.65 8.79
CA GLY A 164 -6.32 -4.28 7.90
C GLY A 164 -7.27 -3.31 7.22
N GLN A 165 -7.14 -2.01 7.48
CA GLN A 165 -7.92 -0.94 6.84
C GLN A 165 -7.33 -0.56 5.49
N ARG A 166 -8.19 -0.01 4.62
CA ARG A 166 -7.82 0.64 3.35
C ARG A 166 -8.04 2.13 3.50
N GLU A 167 -6.97 2.90 3.59
CA GLU A 167 -7.06 4.35 3.72
C GLU A 167 -6.41 5.03 2.52
N LEU A 168 -7.21 5.77 1.76
CA LEU A 168 -6.76 6.45 0.54
C LEU A 168 -5.95 7.70 0.89
N ILE A 169 -4.81 7.90 0.24
CA ILE A 169 -4.07 9.16 0.23
C ILE A 169 -4.34 9.83 -1.12
N ILE A 170 -4.99 10.99 -1.11
CA ILE A 170 -5.45 11.66 -2.32
C ILE A 170 -5.07 13.14 -2.31
N GLY A 171 -4.71 13.68 -3.46
CA GLY A 171 -4.37 15.10 -3.64
C GLY A 171 -3.65 15.36 -4.94
N ASP A 172 -3.42 16.63 -5.23
CA ASP A 172 -2.73 17.07 -6.44
C ASP A 172 -1.25 16.67 -6.46
N ARG A 173 -0.64 16.85 -7.60
CA ARG A 173 0.81 16.59 -7.75
C ARG A 173 1.63 17.44 -6.78
N GLN A 174 2.66 16.83 -6.18
CA GLN A 174 3.60 17.49 -5.25
C GLN A 174 2.99 18.02 -3.94
N THR A 175 1.85 17.51 -3.51
CA THR A 175 1.25 17.84 -2.21
C THR A 175 1.79 17.03 -1.03
N GLY A 176 2.72 16.10 -1.26
CA GLY A 176 3.34 15.29 -0.23
C GLY A 176 2.71 13.90 0.00
N LYS A 177 1.92 13.37 -0.95
CA LYS A 177 1.29 12.05 -0.86
C LYS A 177 2.30 10.93 -0.57
N THR A 178 3.33 10.83 -1.40
CA THR A 178 4.42 9.85 -1.22
C THR A 178 5.14 10.05 0.10
N THR A 179 5.35 11.29 0.53
CA THR A 179 5.99 11.59 1.82
C THR A 179 5.21 11.03 3.00
N VAL A 180 3.89 11.20 3.02
CA VAL A 180 3.01 10.63 4.05
C VAL A 180 3.15 9.10 4.11
N ALA A 181 3.17 8.44 2.95
CA ALA A 181 3.33 6.99 2.87
C ALA A 181 4.72 6.53 3.36
N ILE A 182 5.78 7.22 2.96
CA ILE A 182 7.16 6.92 3.37
C ILE A 182 7.35 7.16 4.87
N ASP A 183 6.83 8.25 5.42
CA ASP A 183 6.89 8.52 6.86
C ASP A 183 6.16 7.44 7.66
N THR A 184 5.03 6.94 7.16
CA THR A 184 4.31 5.81 7.76
C THR A 184 5.16 4.54 7.77
N ILE A 185 5.89 4.24 6.69
CA ILE A 185 6.82 3.11 6.64
C ILE A 185 7.98 3.31 7.63
N ILE A 186 8.59 4.49 7.66
CA ILE A 186 9.70 4.80 8.57
C ILE A 186 9.28 4.63 10.03
N ASN A 187 8.05 5.01 10.37
CA ASN A 187 7.54 4.88 11.75
C ASN A 187 7.43 3.44 12.24
N GLN A 188 7.36 2.46 11.34
CA GLN A 188 7.30 1.05 11.71
C GLN A 188 8.64 0.51 12.27
N LYS A 189 9.72 1.30 12.16
CA LYS A 189 11.03 0.93 12.72
C LYS A 189 10.98 0.71 14.23
N GLU A 190 10.23 1.49 14.97
CA GLU A 190 10.06 1.32 16.41
C GLU A 190 9.50 -0.06 16.76
N PHE A 191 8.50 -0.53 16.00
CA PHE A 191 7.90 -1.86 16.18
C PHE A 191 8.83 -2.98 15.72
N TYR A 192 9.59 -2.75 14.65
CA TYR A 192 10.60 -3.70 14.18
C TYR A 192 11.70 -3.90 15.22
N ASP A 193 12.25 -2.82 15.78
CA ASP A 193 13.28 -2.86 16.81
C ASP A 193 12.76 -3.49 18.12
N ALA A 194 11.46 -3.39 18.40
CA ALA A 194 10.80 -4.02 19.55
C ALA A 194 10.45 -5.51 19.33
N GLY A 195 10.82 -6.09 18.18
CA GLY A 195 10.51 -7.48 17.84
C GLY A 195 9.05 -7.76 17.46
N GLN A 196 8.29 -6.71 17.13
CA GLN A 196 6.90 -6.77 16.67
C GLN A 196 6.73 -6.09 15.30
N PRO A 197 7.45 -6.56 14.28
CA PRO A 197 7.52 -5.87 12.99
C PRO A 197 6.16 -5.77 12.30
N VAL A 198 5.94 -4.65 11.63
CA VAL A 198 4.96 -4.51 10.54
C VAL A 198 5.76 -4.56 9.24
N TYR A 199 5.54 -5.58 8.44
CA TYR A 199 6.25 -5.75 7.17
C TYR A 199 5.66 -4.82 6.12
N CYS A 200 6.50 -4.05 5.45
CA CYS A 200 6.07 -3.03 4.53
C CYS A 200 6.34 -3.43 3.09
N ILE A 201 5.41 -3.11 2.21
CA ILE A 201 5.54 -3.28 0.77
C ILE A 201 5.30 -1.92 0.12
N TYR A 202 6.27 -1.41 -0.60
CA TYR A 202 6.12 -0.19 -1.39
C TYR A 202 6.10 -0.53 -2.87
N VAL A 203 4.97 -0.25 -3.52
CA VAL A 203 4.79 -0.51 -4.95
C VAL A 203 4.90 0.80 -5.71
N ALA A 204 5.98 0.95 -6.47
CA ALA A 204 6.20 2.08 -7.36
C ALA A 204 5.64 1.76 -8.75
N ILE A 205 4.57 2.46 -9.16
CA ILE A 205 3.85 2.21 -10.40
C ILE A 205 4.09 3.36 -11.38
N GLY A 206 4.72 3.09 -12.51
CA GLY A 206 4.96 4.08 -13.56
C GLY A 206 5.77 5.30 -13.10
N GLN A 207 6.63 5.13 -12.11
CA GLN A 207 7.51 6.18 -11.60
C GLN A 207 8.83 6.24 -12.37
N LYS A 208 9.53 7.36 -12.29
CA LYS A 208 10.89 7.48 -12.81
C LYS A 208 11.86 6.64 -11.96
N ALA A 209 12.78 5.94 -12.58
CA ALA A 209 13.80 5.15 -11.87
C ALA A 209 14.59 5.98 -10.84
N SER A 210 14.87 7.25 -11.14
CA SER A 210 15.53 8.17 -10.20
C SER A 210 14.70 8.44 -8.93
N THR A 211 13.37 8.50 -9.07
CA THR A 211 12.47 8.67 -7.91
C THR A 211 12.48 7.42 -7.04
N VAL A 212 12.39 6.25 -7.66
CA VAL A 212 12.48 4.97 -6.95
C VAL A 212 13.82 4.84 -6.22
N ALA A 213 14.93 5.17 -6.88
CA ALA A 213 16.25 5.16 -6.26
C ALA A 213 16.35 6.09 -5.04
N GLN A 214 15.73 7.28 -5.11
CA GLN A 214 15.69 8.20 -3.97
C GLN A 214 14.88 7.63 -2.79
N ILE A 215 13.78 6.95 -3.05
CA ILE A 215 12.97 6.29 -2.02
C ILE A 215 13.75 5.15 -1.37
N VAL A 216 14.38 4.29 -2.18
CA VAL A 216 15.26 3.20 -1.69
C VAL A 216 16.33 3.77 -0.75
N LYS A 217 17.00 4.85 -1.18
CA LYS A 217 18.01 5.52 -0.37
C LYS A 217 17.43 6.07 0.93
N THR A 218 16.30 6.76 0.89
CA THR A 218 15.65 7.32 2.07
C THR A 218 15.29 6.23 3.08
N LEU A 219 14.68 5.12 2.63
CA LEU A 219 14.34 3.99 3.49
C LEU A 219 15.59 3.30 4.05
N SER A 220 16.65 3.19 3.26
CA SER A 220 17.93 2.64 3.71
C SER A 220 18.59 3.52 4.77
N ASP A 221 18.69 4.82 4.55
CA ASP A 221 19.29 5.79 5.47
C ASP A 221 18.56 5.84 6.82
N LYS A 222 17.24 5.59 6.81
CA LYS A 222 16.39 5.51 8.01
C LYS A 222 16.33 4.11 8.64
N GLY A 223 17.00 3.12 8.06
CA GLY A 223 16.97 1.73 8.52
C GLY A 223 15.62 1.02 8.30
N ALA A 224 14.72 1.62 7.52
CA ALA A 224 13.39 1.07 7.24
C ALA A 224 13.39 0.03 6.11
N LEU A 225 14.45 -0.03 5.31
CA LEU A 225 14.55 -1.00 4.22
C LEU A 225 14.61 -2.44 4.75
N ALA A 226 15.14 -2.67 5.96
CA ALA A 226 15.29 -4.00 6.55
C ALA A 226 13.97 -4.78 6.67
N TYR A 227 12.84 -4.09 6.83
CA TYR A 227 11.51 -4.69 6.93
C TYR A 227 10.60 -4.31 5.76
N THR A 228 11.16 -3.79 4.68
CA THR A 228 10.41 -3.30 3.51
C THR A 228 10.83 -4.04 2.25
N VAL A 229 9.84 -4.40 1.42
CA VAL A 229 10.03 -4.88 0.04
C VAL A 229 9.60 -3.77 -0.90
N ILE A 230 10.40 -3.47 -1.92
CA ILE A 230 10.04 -2.50 -2.95
C ILE A 230 9.77 -3.25 -4.24
N VAL A 231 8.56 -3.08 -4.78
CA VAL A 231 8.17 -3.58 -6.10
C VAL A 231 8.19 -2.39 -7.05
N ALA A 232 9.04 -2.43 -8.07
CA ALA A 232 9.20 -1.33 -9.00
C ALA A 232 8.79 -1.74 -10.42
N ALA A 233 7.83 -0.99 -10.97
CA ALA A 233 7.50 -0.96 -12.39
C ALA A 233 7.69 0.49 -12.86
N ASN A 234 8.81 0.74 -13.51
CA ASN A 234 9.20 2.10 -13.93
C ASN A 234 8.34 2.59 -15.11
N ALA A 235 8.35 3.88 -15.36
CA ALA A 235 7.63 4.47 -16.48
C ALA A 235 8.12 4.01 -17.87
N SER A 236 9.33 3.45 -17.94
CA SER A 236 9.91 2.87 -19.16
C SER A 236 9.60 1.38 -19.35
N ASP A 237 9.07 0.74 -18.32
CA ASP A 237 8.77 -0.69 -18.38
C ASP A 237 7.48 -0.94 -19.19
N PRO A 238 7.31 -2.13 -19.78
CA PRO A 238 6.10 -2.47 -20.51
C PRO A 238 4.82 -2.24 -19.72
N VAL A 239 3.78 -1.79 -20.41
CA VAL A 239 2.48 -1.46 -19.80
C VAL A 239 1.92 -2.58 -18.91
N PRO A 240 1.96 -3.87 -19.32
CA PRO A 240 1.52 -4.96 -18.46
C PRO A 240 2.27 -5.05 -17.12
N MET A 241 3.58 -4.78 -17.12
CA MET A 241 4.37 -4.75 -15.89
C MET A 241 3.86 -3.69 -14.92
N GLN A 242 3.48 -2.51 -15.41
CA GLN A 242 2.92 -1.43 -14.59
C GLN A 242 1.54 -1.80 -14.02
N VAL A 243 0.70 -2.49 -14.80
CA VAL A 243 -0.63 -2.94 -14.33
C VAL A 243 -0.52 -3.98 -13.24
N TYR A 244 0.32 -5.01 -13.45
CA TYR A 244 0.40 -6.17 -12.56
C TYR A 244 1.33 -5.96 -11.35
N SER A 245 2.13 -4.89 -11.31
CA SER A 245 2.99 -4.57 -10.17
C SER A 245 2.21 -4.42 -8.87
N ALA A 246 1.02 -3.82 -8.92
CA ALA A 246 0.14 -3.72 -7.75
C ALA A 246 -0.33 -5.08 -7.25
N MET A 247 -0.64 -6.01 -8.18
CA MET A 247 -1.04 -7.37 -7.84
C MET A 247 0.14 -8.17 -7.25
N ALA A 248 1.34 -7.96 -7.78
CA ALA A 248 2.57 -8.55 -7.24
C ALA A 248 2.84 -8.07 -5.80
N GLY A 249 2.74 -6.76 -5.57
CA GLY A 249 2.84 -6.21 -4.21
C GLY A 249 1.80 -6.78 -3.26
N ALA A 250 0.54 -6.92 -3.72
CA ALA A 250 -0.53 -7.52 -2.94
C ALA A 250 -0.21 -8.98 -2.58
N ALA A 251 0.30 -9.78 -3.51
CA ALA A 251 0.71 -11.17 -3.26
C ALA A 251 1.81 -11.27 -2.19
N ILE A 252 2.78 -10.34 -2.20
CA ILE A 252 3.82 -10.25 -1.16
C ILE A 252 3.20 -9.89 0.20
N GLY A 253 2.29 -8.92 0.23
CA GLY A 253 1.60 -8.52 1.46
C GLY A 253 0.72 -9.63 2.04
N GLU A 254 0.05 -10.40 1.19
CA GLU A 254 -0.77 -11.54 1.57
C GLU A 254 0.04 -12.68 2.18
N PHE A 255 1.26 -12.90 1.74
CA PHE A 255 2.17 -13.88 2.36
C PHE A 255 2.35 -13.58 3.86
N PHE A 256 2.61 -12.34 4.23
CA PHE A 256 2.73 -11.95 5.64
C PHE A 256 1.39 -12.01 6.37
N ARG A 257 0.32 -11.50 5.76
CA ARG A 257 -1.04 -11.56 6.31
C ARG A 257 -1.47 -12.99 6.63
N ASP A 258 -1.31 -13.90 5.67
CA ASP A 258 -1.81 -15.28 5.78
C ASP A 258 -0.93 -16.15 6.68
N THR A 259 0.26 -15.70 7.02
CA THR A 259 1.15 -16.32 8.02
C THR A 259 1.03 -15.67 9.41
N GLY A 260 -0.06 -14.93 9.67
CA GLY A 260 -0.38 -14.38 10.98
C GLY A 260 0.35 -13.10 11.35
N ARG A 261 0.96 -12.41 10.39
CA ARG A 261 1.80 -11.23 10.60
C ARG A 261 1.15 -9.96 10.05
N PRO A 262 1.38 -8.79 10.68
CA PRO A 262 0.89 -7.54 10.13
C PRO A 262 1.76 -7.06 8.97
N ALA A 263 1.10 -6.62 7.90
CA ALA A 263 1.74 -6.02 6.75
C ALA A 263 1.06 -4.69 6.37
N LEU A 264 1.85 -3.79 5.79
CA LEU A 264 1.43 -2.51 5.24
C LEU A 264 1.83 -2.46 3.77
N ILE A 265 0.89 -2.17 2.88
CA ILE A 265 1.18 -1.97 1.47
C ILE A 265 0.83 -0.55 1.03
N VAL A 266 1.74 0.07 0.29
CA VAL A 266 1.56 1.36 -0.35
C VAL A 266 1.53 1.16 -1.86
N TYR A 267 0.50 1.67 -2.53
CA TYR A 267 0.41 1.69 -3.99
C TYR A 267 0.65 3.12 -4.50
N ASP A 268 1.81 3.40 -5.02
CA ASP A 268 2.19 4.75 -5.48
C ASP A 268 2.45 4.77 -7.00
N ASP A 269 1.46 5.08 -7.85
CA ASP A 269 0.07 5.39 -7.52
C ASP A 269 -0.93 4.60 -8.40
N LEU A 270 -2.14 4.42 -7.92
CA LEU A 270 -3.19 3.72 -8.65
C LEU A 270 -3.76 4.53 -9.83
N SER A 271 -3.55 5.86 -9.87
CA SER A 271 -3.92 6.67 -11.05
C SER A 271 -3.10 6.25 -12.26
N LYS A 272 -1.81 6.02 -12.09
CA LYS A 272 -0.94 5.52 -13.17
C LYS A 272 -1.26 4.08 -13.54
N GLN A 273 -1.58 3.24 -12.56
CA GLN A 273 -2.08 1.88 -12.86
C GLN A 273 -3.32 1.92 -13.74
N ALA A 274 -4.29 2.79 -13.42
CA ALA A 274 -5.49 2.94 -14.22
C ALA A 274 -5.20 3.40 -15.64
N VAL A 275 -4.27 4.36 -15.83
CA VAL A 275 -3.83 4.82 -17.15
C VAL A 275 -3.18 3.68 -17.94
N ALA A 276 -2.28 2.91 -17.32
CA ALA A 276 -1.66 1.74 -17.92
C ALA A 276 -2.71 0.67 -18.30
N TYR A 277 -3.69 0.44 -17.44
CA TYR A 277 -4.78 -0.50 -17.72
C TYR A 277 -5.68 -0.04 -18.86
N ARG A 278 -5.95 1.26 -18.96
CA ARG A 278 -6.65 1.86 -20.09
C ARG A 278 -5.91 1.61 -21.39
N GLU A 279 -4.62 1.88 -21.43
CA GLU A 279 -3.75 1.64 -22.59
C GLU A 279 -3.76 0.15 -22.99
N LEU A 280 -3.52 -0.74 -22.03
CA LEU A 280 -3.57 -2.19 -22.24
C LEU A 280 -4.91 -2.66 -22.81
N SER A 281 -6.02 -2.12 -22.29
CA SER A 281 -7.36 -2.48 -22.73
C SER A 281 -7.67 -2.01 -24.15
N LEU A 282 -7.20 -0.82 -24.51
CA LEU A 282 -7.36 -0.27 -25.88
C LEU A 282 -6.52 -1.08 -26.89
N LEU A 283 -5.29 -1.49 -26.52
CA LEU A 283 -4.45 -2.36 -27.35
C LEU A 283 -5.09 -3.74 -27.57
N LEU A 284 -5.79 -4.26 -26.56
CA LEU A 284 -6.59 -5.49 -26.65
C LEU A 284 -7.95 -5.27 -27.36
N ARG A 285 -8.21 -4.07 -27.89
CA ARG A 285 -9.46 -3.68 -28.57
C ARG A 285 -10.73 -3.84 -27.71
N ARG A 286 -10.60 -3.72 -26.40
CA ARG A 286 -11.77 -3.67 -25.51
C ARG A 286 -12.50 -2.33 -25.69
N PRO A 287 -13.85 -2.31 -25.67
CA PRO A 287 -14.60 -1.08 -25.88
C PRO A 287 -14.34 -0.08 -24.75
N PRO A 288 -14.02 1.19 -25.08
CA PRO A 288 -13.81 2.22 -24.07
C PRO A 288 -15.14 2.71 -23.49
N GLY A 289 -15.12 3.04 -22.18
CA GLY A 289 -16.19 3.71 -21.46
C GLY A 289 -15.86 5.17 -21.14
N ARG A 290 -16.29 5.62 -19.96
CA ARG A 290 -16.04 7.00 -19.48
C ARG A 290 -14.54 7.30 -19.44
N GLU A 291 -14.13 8.45 -19.96
CA GLU A 291 -12.73 8.90 -20.04
C GLU A 291 -11.81 7.88 -20.74
N ALA A 292 -12.38 7.10 -21.67
CA ALA A 292 -11.74 6.00 -22.38
C ALA A 292 -11.24 4.84 -21.49
N TYR A 293 -11.61 4.80 -20.21
CA TYR A 293 -11.35 3.64 -19.35
C TYR A 293 -12.24 2.45 -19.76
N PRO A 294 -11.75 1.21 -19.62
CA PRO A 294 -12.58 0.03 -19.83
C PRO A 294 -13.66 -0.08 -18.75
N GLY A 295 -14.76 -0.77 -19.05
CA GLY A 295 -15.89 -0.90 -18.14
C GLY A 295 -15.58 -1.59 -16.81
N ASP A 296 -14.50 -2.35 -16.76
CA ASP A 296 -14.04 -3.10 -15.57
C ASP A 296 -12.95 -2.40 -14.75
N VAL A 297 -12.66 -1.11 -15.00
CA VAL A 297 -11.63 -0.39 -14.23
C VAL A 297 -11.98 -0.27 -12.74
N PHE A 298 -13.27 -0.18 -12.41
CA PHE A 298 -13.70 -0.24 -11.01
C PHE A 298 -13.34 -1.60 -10.40
N TYR A 299 -13.57 -2.69 -11.11
CA TYR A 299 -13.26 -4.03 -10.66
C TYR A 299 -11.75 -4.26 -10.52
N LEU A 300 -10.91 -3.64 -11.36
CA LEU A 300 -9.45 -3.66 -11.21
C LEU A 300 -9.02 -3.21 -9.81
N HIS A 301 -9.51 -2.05 -9.37
CA HIS A 301 -9.15 -1.48 -8.07
C HIS A 301 -9.88 -2.16 -6.90
N SER A 302 -11.15 -2.53 -7.08
CA SER A 302 -11.92 -3.17 -6.00
C SER A 302 -11.37 -4.55 -5.65
N ARG A 303 -11.08 -5.41 -6.64
CA ARG A 303 -10.50 -6.73 -6.38
C ARG A 303 -9.09 -6.66 -5.78
N LEU A 304 -8.32 -5.62 -6.10
CA LEU A 304 -7.01 -5.37 -5.50
C LEU A 304 -7.13 -4.94 -4.04
N LEU A 305 -7.93 -3.91 -3.77
CA LEU A 305 -8.03 -3.29 -2.45
C LEU A 305 -8.81 -4.15 -1.44
N GLU A 306 -9.76 -4.97 -1.89
CA GLU A 306 -10.46 -5.92 -1.02
C GLU A 306 -9.54 -7.03 -0.45
N ARG A 307 -8.38 -7.24 -1.04
CA ARG A 307 -7.35 -8.15 -0.51
C ARG A 307 -6.72 -7.66 0.80
N ALA A 308 -6.78 -6.36 1.06
CA ALA A 308 -6.41 -5.77 2.36
C ALA A 308 -7.50 -6.07 3.39
N ALA A 309 -7.14 -6.77 4.46
CA ALA A 309 -8.07 -7.21 5.49
C ALA A 309 -7.34 -7.56 6.79
N LYS A 310 -8.09 -7.58 7.89
CA LYS A 310 -7.70 -8.23 9.15
C LYS A 310 -8.27 -9.65 9.14
N VAL A 311 -7.40 -10.64 9.17
CA VAL A 311 -7.78 -12.06 9.17
C VAL A 311 -8.20 -12.49 10.57
N ILE A 312 -9.18 -13.40 10.65
CA ILE A 312 -9.65 -13.99 11.91
C ILE A 312 -8.50 -14.62 12.69
N ALA A 313 -8.54 -14.50 14.02
CA ALA A 313 -7.47 -14.99 14.88
C ALA A 313 -7.42 -16.53 15.02
N ASP A 314 -8.51 -17.22 14.68
CA ASP A 314 -8.60 -18.68 14.74
C ASP A 314 -7.85 -19.31 13.56
N ASP A 315 -6.78 -20.05 13.87
CA ASP A 315 -5.91 -20.71 12.88
C ASP A 315 -6.66 -21.75 12.04
N GLN A 316 -7.64 -22.46 12.63
CA GLN A 316 -8.40 -23.50 11.93
C GLN A 316 -9.31 -22.87 10.87
N ILE A 317 -9.96 -21.77 11.21
CA ILE A 317 -10.80 -21.02 10.27
C ILE A 317 -9.92 -20.34 9.21
N ALA A 318 -8.81 -19.72 9.61
CA ALA A 318 -7.89 -19.06 8.69
C ALA A 318 -7.30 -20.04 7.66
N SER A 319 -7.02 -21.29 8.04
CA SER A 319 -6.50 -22.31 7.13
C SER A 319 -7.50 -22.75 6.05
N GLN A 320 -8.78 -22.40 6.18
CA GLN A 320 -9.85 -22.69 5.23
C GLN A 320 -10.14 -21.51 4.28
N MET A 321 -9.34 -20.42 4.34
CA MET A 321 -9.52 -19.29 3.43
C MET A 321 -9.62 -19.74 1.98
N ASN A 322 -10.51 -19.06 1.24
CA ASN A 322 -10.68 -19.28 -0.19
C ASN A 322 -9.39 -18.97 -0.97
N ASP A 323 -9.16 -19.70 -2.03
CA ASP A 323 -8.03 -19.55 -2.96
C ASP A 323 -6.64 -19.51 -2.27
N LEU A 324 -6.50 -20.19 -1.12
CA LEU A 324 -5.24 -20.27 -0.41
C LEU A 324 -4.26 -21.16 -1.19
N PRO A 325 -3.05 -20.66 -1.55
CA PRO A 325 -2.06 -21.46 -2.24
C PRO A 325 -1.68 -22.72 -1.46
N GLU A 326 -1.59 -23.85 -2.14
CA GLU A 326 -1.26 -25.12 -1.49
C GLU A 326 0.10 -25.09 -0.79
N SER A 327 1.08 -24.40 -1.40
CA SER A 327 2.41 -24.19 -0.83
C SER A 327 2.38 -23.45 0.51
N LEU A 328 1.37 -22.60 0.73
CA LEU A 328 1.24 -21.80 1.94
C LEU A 328 0.48 -22.50 3.06
N ARG A 329 -0.39 -23.48 2.73
CA ARG A 329 -1.26 -24.17 3.71
C ARG A 329 -0.56 -24.64 4.99
N PRO A 330 0.66 -25.22 4.94
CA PRO A 330 1.33 -25.71 6.15
C PRO A 330 1.74 -24.62 7.14
N ILE A 331 1.87 -23.36 6.70
CA ILE A 331 2.38 -22.25 7.51
C ILE A 331 1.35 -21.15 7.75
N VAL A 332 0.09 -21.36 7.33
CA VAL A 332 -1.01 -20.40 7.56
C VAL A 332 -1.28 -20.25 9.04
N LYS A 333 -1.47 -19.00 9.46
CA LYS A 333 -1.88 -18.62 10.82
C LYS A 333 -2.91 -17.51 10.77
N GLY A 334 -3.82 -17.52 11.72
CA GLY A 334 -4.79 -16.45 11.92
C GLY A 334 -4.20 -15.17 12.51
N GLY A 335 -5.00 -14.13 12.59
CA GLY A 335 -4.66 -12.87 13.24
C GLY A 335 -3.78 -11.92 12.45
N GLY A 336 -3.32 -12.30 11.27
CA GLY A 336 -2.56 -11.42 10.39
C GLY A 336 -3.39 -10.30 9.79
N SER A 337 -2.74 -9.29 9.25
CA SER A 337 -3.40 -8.15 8.61
C SER A 337 -2.62 -7.64 7.40
N LEU A 338 -3.35 -7.10 6.43
CA LEU A 338 -2.79 -6.33 5.34
C LEU A 338 -3.51 -4.99 5.30
N THR A 339 -2.81 -3.91 5.63
CA THR A 339 -3.30 -2.54 5.58
C THR A 339 -2.87 -1.91 4.27
N ALA A 340 -3.78 -1.28 3.55
CA ALA A 340 -3.48 -0.65 2.26
C ALA A 340 -3.55 0.87 2.34
N LEU A 341 -2.54 1.52 1.81
CA LEU A 341 -2.48 2.97 1.56
C LEU A 341 -2.36 3.20 0.04
N PRO A 342 -3.47 3.12 -0.70
CA PRO A 342 -3.48 3.52 -2.10
C PRO A 342 -3.30 5.03 -2.23
N ILE A 343 -2.53 5.44 -3.24
CA ILE A 343 -2.34 6.85 -3.60
C ILE A 343 -3.09 7.13 -4.89
N ILE A 344 -3.85 8.22 -4.91
CA ILE A 344 -4.52 8.76 -6.09
C ILE A 344 -4.07 10.20 -6.31
N GLU A 345 -3.72 10.52 -7.55
CA GLU A 345 -3.40 11.88 -7.99
C GLU A 345 -4.64 12.55 -8.56
N THR A 346 -4.97 13.74 -8.04
CA THR A 346 -6.02 14.61 -8.57
C THR A 346 -5.41 15.72 -9.44
N GLN A 347 -6.25 16.38 -10.22
CA GLN A 347 -5.92 17.59 -10.97
C GLN A 347 -6.78 18.73 -10.45
N ALA A 348 -6.15 19.81 -10.00
CA ALA A 348 -6.83 21.00 -9.45
C ALA A 348 -7.83 20.65 -8.31
N GLY A 349 -7.52 19.66 -7.49
CA GLY A 349 -8.36 19.23 -6.38
C GLY A 349 -9.65 18.51 -6.78
N ASP A 350 -9.82 18.13 -8.05
CA ASP A 350 -11.06 17.48 -8.53
C ASP A 350 -11.16 16.03 -8.04
N VAL A 351 -11.90 15.84 -6.96
CA VAL A 351 -12.23 14.51 -6.42
C VAL A 351 -13.44 13.88 -7.11
N SER A 352 -14.14 14.61 -7.99
CA SER A 352 -15.31 14.13 -8.74
C SER A 352 -14.95 13.40 -10.04
N ALA A 353 -13.68 13.41 -10.43
CA ALA A 353 -13.16 12.66 -11.56
C ALA A 353 -13.42 11.16 -11.41
N TYR A 354 -13.34 10.41 -12.51
CA TYR A 354 -13.79 9.02 -12.55
C TYR A 354 -12.99 8.10 -11.62
N ILE A 355 -11.66 8.10 -11.69
CA ILE A 355 -10.82 7.22 -10.88
C ILE A 355 -10.85 7.62 -9.38
N PRO A 356 -10.69 8.90 -8.99
CA PRO A 356 -10.85 9.32 -7.60
C PRO A 356 -12.16 8.86 -6.98
N THR A 357 -13.28 9.10 -7.64
CA THR A 357 -14.63 8.70 -7.15
C THR A 357 -14.72 7.19 -6.90
N ASN A 358 -14.21 6.38 -7.83
CA ASN A 358 -14.19 4.93 -7.70
C ASN A 358 -13.40 4.48 -6.47
N VAL A 359 -12.18 5.00 -6.29
CA VAL A 359 -11.31 4.56 -5.19
C VAL A 359 -11.81 5.06 -3.83
N ILE A 360 -12.36 6.28 -3.74
CA ILE A 360 -13.03 6.78 -2.53
C ILE A 360 -14.16 5.84 -2.09
N SER A 361 -14.92 5.30 -3.05
CA SER A 361 -16.03 4.37 -2.73
C SER A 361 -15.56 3.00 -2.25
N ILE A 362 -14.39 2.54 -2.71
CA ILE A 362 -13.82 1.23 -2.35
C ILE A 362 -13.13 1.28 -0.98
N THR A 363 -12.55 2.41 -0.60
CA THR A 363 -11.72 2.55 0.60
C THR A 363 -12.53 2.84 1.87
N ASP A 364 -11.92 2.62 3.02
CA ASP A 364 -12.51 2.83 4.35
C ASP A 364 -12.30 4.27 4.87
N GLY A 365 -11.96 5.18 3.99
CA GLY A 365 -11.72 6.58 4.25
C GLY A 365 -10.63 7.16 3.34
N GLN A 366 -10.37 8.45 3.51
CA GLN A 366 -9.37 9.18 2.75
C GLN A 366 -8.65 10.24 3.56
N ILE A 367 -7.37 10.40 3.27
CA ILE A 367 -6.51 11.49 3.71
C ILE A 367 -6.33 12.42 2.52
N PHE A 368 -6.96 13.60 2.57
CA PHE A 368 -6.92 14.58 1.49
C PHE A 368 -5.82 15.60 1.72
N LEU A 369 -4.91 15.70 0.75
CA LEU A 369 -3.80 16.67 0.75
C LEU A 369 -4.13 17.82 -0.21
N GLU A 370 -4.12 19.03 0.32
CA GLU A 370 -4.56 20.24 -0.36
C GLU A 370 -3.36 21.13 -0.77
N SER A 371 -3.35 21.57 -2.02
CA SER A 371 -2.27 22.41 -2.56
C SER A 371 -2.14 23.76 -1.87
N ASP A 372 -3.27 24.38 -1.47
CA ASP A 372 -3.27 25.68 -0.80
C ASP A 372 -2.64 25.59 0.59
N LEU A 373 -2.94 24.51 1.34
CA LEU A 373 -2.29 24.25 2.63
C LEU A 373 -0.79 24.02 2.46
N PHE A 374 -0.40 23.25 1.44
CA PHE A 374 1.00 22.98 1.15
C PHE A 374 1.79 24.27 0.84
N ASN A 375 1.21 25.12 0.00
CA ASN A 375 1.81 26.38 -0.42
C ASN A 375 1.85 27.43 0.71
N SER A 376 0.88 27.41 1.62
CA SER A 376 0.87 28.25 2.83
C SER A 376 1.83 27.78 3.93
N GLY A 377 2.54 26.66 3.72
CA GLY A 377 3.53 26.14 4.66
C GLY A 377 2.95 25.21 5.75
N VAL A 378 1.69 24.82 5.65
CA VAL A 378 1.10 23.77 6.49
C VAL A 378 1.50 22.41 5.92
N ARG A 379 2.44 21.72 6.57
CA ARG A 379 2.98 20.44 6.12
C ARG A 379 3.05 19.45 7.29
N PRO A 380 2.44 18.24 7.17
CA PRO A 380 1.70 17.74 6.01
C PRO A 380 0.43 18.57 5.71
N ALA A 381 0.11 18.68 4.43
CA ALA A 381 -0.97 19.56 3.93
C ALA A 381 -2.35 18.89 4.02
N ILE A 382 -2.67 18.29 5.15
CA ILE A 382 -3.87 17.49 5.35
C ILE A 382 -5.08 18.39 5.61
N ASN A 383 -6.07 18.32 4.74
CA ASN A 383 -7.37 18.95 4.98
C ASN A 383 -8.24 18.07 5.88
N VAL A 384 -8.31 18.42 7.16
CA VAL A 384 -9.02 17.65 8.19
C VAL A 384 -10.53 17.63 7.98
N GLY A 385 -11.07 18.67 7.32
CA GLY A 385 -12.51 18.82 7.09
C GLY A 385 -13.10 17.76 6.17
N ILE A 386 -12.38 17.41 5.11
CA ILE A 386 -12.81 16.44 4.10
C ILE A 386 -12.11 15.08 4.22
N SER A 387 -11.13 14.96 5.11
CA SER A 387 -10.49 13.70 5.42
C SER A 387 -11.31 12.91 6.43
N VAL A 388 -11.44 11.61 6.20
CA VAL A 388 -12.30 10.72 6.99
C VAL A 388 -11.62 9.38 7.19
N SER A 389 -11.68 8.83 8.41
CA SER A 389 -11.45 7.41 8.68
C SER A 389 -12.76 6.78 9.17
N ARG A 390 -13.24 5.74 8.46
CA ARG A 390 -14.46 5.02 8.84
C ARG A 390 -14.26 4.11 10.05
N VAL A 391 -13.04 3.71 10.35
CA VAL A 391 -12.69 2.96 11.57
C VAL A 391 -12.61 3.90 12.77
N GLY A 392 -12.05 5.07 12.58
CA GLY A 392 -12.00 6.15 13.58
C GLY A 392 -11.34 5.72 14.88
N GLY A 393 -11.90 6.15 16.00
CA GLY A 393 -11.33 5.90 17.34
C GLY A 393 -11.19 4.45 17.77
N ASN A 394 -11.71 3.48 17.00
CA ASN A 394 -11.43 2.06 17.22
C ASN A 394 -10.00 1.68 16.83
N ALA A 395 -9.37 2.46 15.97
CA ALA A 395 -7.98 2.35 15.56
C ALA A 395 -7.03 3.26 16.37
N GLN A 396 -7.40 3.67 17.56
CA GLN A 396 -6.59 4.49 18.46
C GLN A 396 -6.37 3.79 19.80
N ILE A 397 -5.18 3.96 20.39
CA ILE A 397 -4.96 3.61 21.79
C ILE A 397 -5.79 4.54 22.69
N LYS A 398 -6.15 4.07 23.87
CA LYS A 398 -7.07 4.81 24.78
C LYS A 398 -6.57 6.20 25.14
N SER A 399 -5.26 6.38 25.35
CA SER A 399 -4.66 7.68 25.65
C SER A 399 -4.83 8.66 24.48
N MET A 400 -4.55 8.25 23.24
CA MET A 400 -4.77 9.08 22.06
C MET A 400 -6.25 9.44 21.89
N LYS A 401 -7.13 8.45 21.98
CA LYS A 401 -8.58 8.66 21.84
C LYS A 401 -9.13 9.69 22.83
N LYS A 402 -8.61 9.69 24.07
CA LYS A 402 -9.05 10.64 25.12
C LYS A 402 -8.61 12.08 24.80
N VAL A 403 -7.36 12.28 24.38
CA VAL A 403 -6.82 13.64 24.15
C VAL A 403 -7.21 14.24 22.80
N SER A 404 -7.42 13.41 21.77
CA SER A 404 -7.74 13.87 20.42
C SER A 404 -9.24 14.07 20.15
N GLY A 405 -10.09 13.72 21.10
CA GLY A 405 -11.55 13.69 20.90
C GLY A 405 -12.17 15.01 20.45
N THR A 406 -11.64 16.14 20.89
CA THR A 406 -12.11 17.48 20.50
C THR A 406 -11.30 18.13 19.40
N LEU A 407 -10.09 17.63 19.11
CA LEU A 407 -9.13 18.29 18.23
C LEU A 407 -9.68 18.55 16.83
N LYS A 408 -10.38 17.58 16.26
CA LYS A 408 -10.99 17.72 14.93
C LYS A 408 -12.05 18.83 14.89
N LEU A 409 -12.87 18.90 15.92
CA LEU A 409 -13.88 19.94 16.07
C LEU A 409 -13.23 21.31 16.29
N ASP A 410 -12.23 21.40 17.17
CA ASP A 410 -11.46 22.63 17.41
C ASP A 410 -10.85 23.18 16.12
N GLN A 411 -10.27 22.30 15.29
CA GLN A 411 -9.69 22.69 14.01
C GLN A 411 -10.74 23.11 12.99
N ALA A 412 -11.91 22.48 12.96
CA ALA A 412 -13.00 22.89 12.08
C ALA A 412 -13.54 24.27 12.45
N GLN A 413 -13.75 24.54 13.73
CA GLN A 413 -14.16 25.84 14.25
C GLN A 413 -13.12 26.93 13.96
N TYR A 414 -11.85 26.62 14.18
CA TYR A 414 -10.77 27.55 13.86
C TYR A 414 -10.77 27.92 12.37
N LYS A 415 -10.87 26.94 11.47
CA LYS A 415 -10.86 27.19 10.02
C LYS A 415 -12.04 28.06 9.56
N GLU A 416 -13.20 27.86 10.16
CA GLU A 416 -14.38 28.69 9.92
C GLU A 416 -14.17 30.14 10.38
N LEU A 417 -13.69 30.31 11.60
CA LEU A 417 -13.45 31.63 12.20
C LEU A 417 -12.27 32.37 11.57
N GLU A 418 -11.22 31.65 11.12
CA GLU A 418 -10.08 32.24 10.40
C GLU A 418 -10.53 32.96 9.12
N ALA A 419 -11.49 32.37 8.40
CA ALA A 419 -12.05 32.99 7.20
C ALA A 419 -12.76 34.31 7.53
N PHE A 420 -13.52 34.35 8.61
CA PHE A 420 -14.18 35.59 9.08
C PHE A 420 -13.17 36.63 9.60
N ALA A 421 -12.13 36.19 10.33
CA ALA A 421 -11.11 37.07 10.86
C ALA A 421 -10.34 37.87 9.78
N LYS A 422 -10.18 37.30 8.59
CA LYS A 422 -9.56 37.97 7.45
C LYS A 422 -10.40 39.13 6.87
N PHE A 423 -11.71 39.16 7.13
CA PHE A 423 -12.65 40.12 6.56
C PHE A 423 -13.29 41.07 7.60
N GLY A 424 -13.14 40.83 8.91
CA GLY A 424 -13.76 41.60 9.97
C GLY A 424 -12.75 42.21 10.94
N SER A 425 -12.97 43.45 11.36
CA SER A 425 -12.07 44.18 12.25
C SER A 425 -12.42 44.06 13.76
N ASP A 426 -13.65 43.72 14.13
CA ASP A 426 -14.10 43.67 15.53
C ASP A 426 -14.55 42.25 15.90
N LEU A 427 -13.60 41.46 16.42
CA LEU A 427 -13.88 40.13 16.97
C LEU A 427 -13.98 40.23 18.50
N ASP A 428 -14.94 39.55 19.11
CA ASP A 428 -15.06 39.42 20.55
C ASP A 428 -13.93 38.60 21.18
N ALA A 429 -13.71 38.75 22.48
CA ALA A 429 -12.60 38.10 23.18
C ALA A 429 -12.69 36.56 23.14
N ALA A 430 -13.90 36.00 23.08
CA ALA A 430 -14.11 34.55 23.00
C ALA A 430 -13.69 33.99 21.63
N THR A 431 -14.07 34.68 20.56
CA THR A 431 -13.66 34.34 19.18
C THR A 431 -12.15 34.44 19.01
N LEU A 432 -11.51 35.49 19.53
CA LEU A 432 -10.07 35.65 19.53
C LEU A 432 -9.35 34.52 20.28
N ALA A 433 -9.91 34.05 21.39
CA ALA A 433 -9.35 32.90 22.12
C ALA A 433 -9.39 31.59 21.31
N VAL A 434 -10.49 31.34 20.59
CA VAL A 434 -10.61 30.17 19.72
C VAL A 434 -9.61 30.23 18.56
N ILE A 435 -9.48 31.39 17.93
CA ILE A 435 -8.49 31.59 16.84
C ILE A 435 -7.07 31.37 17.35
N SER A 436 -6.72 31.99 18.48
CA SER A 436 -5.41 31.87 19.11
C SER A 436 -5.05 30.42 19.50
N LYS A 437 -6.02 29.65 20.00
CA LYS A 437 -5.85 28.21 20.27
C LYS A 437 -5.66 27.43 18.97
N GLY A 438 -6.49 27.72 17.96
CA GLY A 438 -6.45 27.04 16.67
C GLY A 438 -5.12 27.23 15.92
N GLU A 439 -4.58 28.46 15.89
CA GLU A 439 -3.28 28.76 15.30
C GLU A 439 -2.14 27.92 15.94
N ARG A 440 -2.15 27.80 17.26
CA ARG A 440 -1.15 26.98 17.97
C ARG A 440 -1.33 25.49 17.69
N ASN A 441 -2.57 25.03 17.60
CA ASN A 441 -2.86 23.64 17.22
C ASN A 441 -2.39 23.36 15.78
N VAL A 442 -2.54 24.30 14.85
CA VAL A 442 -1.96 24.16 13.49
C VAL A 442 -0.43 24.02 13.56
N GLU A 443 0.25 24.82 14.39
CA GLU A 443 1.70 24.69 14.56
C GLU A 443 2.09 23.34 15.18
N ILE A 444 1.32 22.81 16.13
CA ILE A 444 1.54 21.46 16.69
C ILE A 444 1.45 20.39 15.60
N LEU A 445 0.50 20.51 14.69
CA LEU A 445 0.25 19.53 13.63
C LEU A 445 1.26 19.57 12.48
N LYS A 446 2.03 20.64 12.33
CA LYS A 446 3.11 20.71 11.35
C LYS A 446 4.24 19.78 11.75
N GLN A 447 4.80 19.07 10.79
CA GLN A 447 5.83 18.07 11.02
C GLN A 447 6.82 18.04 9.85
N PRO A 448 8.14 18.01 10.11
CA PRO A 448 9.13 17.90 9.05
C PRO A 448 9.08 16.50 8.41
N VAL A 449 9.51 16.41 7.17
CA VAL A 449 9.59 15.15 6.42
C VAL A 449 10.60 14.17 7.05
N ASN A 450 10.36 12.89 6.91
CA ASN A 450 11.21 11.80 7.42
C ASN A 450 11.47 11.88 8.93
N SER A 451 10.49 12.41 9.67
CA SER A 451 10.58 12.62 11.12
C SER A 451 9.28 12.21 11.82
N PRO A 452 8.87 10.95 11.71
CA PRO A 452 7.70 10.46 12.42
C PRO A 452 7.90 10.55 13.93
N LEU A 453 6.81 10.77 14.66
CA LEU A 453 6.82 10.93 16.12
C LEU A 453 6.19 9.72 16.81
N PRO A 454 6.80 9.21 17.88
CA PRO A 454 6.19 8.17 18.72
C PRO A 454 4.86 8.64 19.33
N VAL A 455 3.96 7.69 19.56
CA VAL A 455 2.59 7.99 20.01
C VAL A 455 2.52 8.68 21.38
N ASP A 456 3.43 8.37 22.30
CA ASP A 456 3.56 9.02 23.60
C ASP A 456 3.79 10.53 23.46
N SER A 457 4.71 10.90 22.59
CA SER A 457 5.02 12.30 22.29
C SER A 457 3.87 13.01 21.60
N GLN A 458 3.19 12.34 20.68
CA GLN A 458 2.01 12.88 20.03
C GLN A 458 0.89 13.18 21.06
N VAL A 459 0.60 12.24 21.95
CA VAL A 459 -0.43 12.39 23.00
C VAL A 459 -0.11 13.56 23.92
N ALA A 460 1.14 13.68 24.37
CA ALA A 460 1.56 14.79 25.24
C ALA A 460 1.39 16.15 24.56
N MET A 461 1.79 16.26 23.29
CA MET A 461 1.69 17.49 22.51
C MET A 461 0.22 17.88 22.23
N ILE A 462 -0.61 16.91 21.85
CA ILE A 462 -2.04 17.14 21.59
C ILE A 462 -2.73 17.57 22.87
N TYR A 463 -2.42 16.96 24.01
CA TYR A 463 -2.94 17.36 25.31
C TYR A 463 -2.62 18.83 25.62
N ALA A 464 -1.37 19.25 25.42
CA ALA A 464 -0.98 20.64 25.64
C ALA A 464 -1.75 21.62 24.74
N GLY A 465 -2.04 21.25 23.50
CA GLY A 465 -2.82 22.05 22.56
C GLY A 465 -4.32 22.10 22.91
N THR A 466 -4.94 20.96 23.13
CA THR A 466 -6.38 20.86 23.41
C THR A 466 -6.77 21.49 24.74
N GLU A 467 -5.91 21.39 25.76
CA GLU A 467 -6.09 22.05 27.08
C GLU A 467 -5.63 23.52 27.09
N ASN A 468 -5.29 24.09 25.92
CA ASN A 468 -4.87 25.49 25.77
C ASN A 468 -3.69 25.90 26.67
N LEU A 469 -2.78 24.96 26.96
CA LEU A 469 -1.60 25.22 27.81
C LEU A 469 -0.56 26.09 27.11
N LEU A 470 -0.68 26.25 25.80
CA LEU A 470 0.23 27.03 24.94
C LEU A 470 -0.19 28.50 24.78
N ARG A 471 -1.25 28.96 25.48
CA ARG A 471 -1.81 30.32 25.28
C ARG A 471 -0.77 31.45 25.42
N ASN A 472 0.24 31.26 26.27
CA ASN A 472 1.29 32.25 26.56
C ASN A 472 2.54 32.03 25.69
N VAL A 473 2.61 30.93 24.93
CA VAL A 473 3.74 30.65 24.03
C VAL A 473 3.53 31.38 22.71
N PRO A 474 4.47 32.25 22.28
CA PRO A 474 4.40 32.86 20.96
C PRO A 474 4.32 31.82 19.84
N ILE A 475 3.48 32.04 18.83
CA ILE A 475 3.26 31.08 17.73
C ILE A 475 4.58 30.59 17.10
N ARG A 476 5.51 31.54 16.88
CA ARG A 476 6.83 31.23 16.31
C ARG A 476 7.71 30.33 17.18
N LYS A 477 7.38 30.21 18.47
CA LYS A 477 8.12 29.43 19.45
C LYS A 477 7.46 28.07 19.80
N VAL A 478 6.30 27.78 19.22
CA VAL A 478 5.56 26.54 19.51
C VAL A 478 6.40 25.31 19.17
N LYS A 479 7.17 25.32 18.07
CA LYS A 479 8.05 24.20 17.70
C LYS A 479 9.19 23.99 18.68
N GLU A 480 9.81 25.06 19.13
CA GLU A 480 10.87 25.02 20.14
C GLU A 480 10.32 24.48 21.45
N PHE A 481 9.18 25.01 21.88
CA PHE A 481 8.45 24.52 23.05
C PHE A 481 8.13 23.01 22.96
N GLN A 482 7.67 22.53 21.81
CA GLN A 482 7.38 21.10 21.60
C GLN A 482 8.58 20.21 21.88
N ILE A 483 9.74 20.57 21.33
CA ILE A 483 10.99 19.82 21.49
C ILE A 483 11.38 19.79 22.97
N GLU A 484 11.47 20.95 23.62
CA GLU A 484 11.84 21.04 25.03
C GLU A 484 10.84 20.31 25.95
N TYR A 485 9.53 20.38 25.64
CA TYR A 485 8.49 19.73 26.41
C TYR A 485 8.62 18.21 26.38
N ILE A 486 8.83 17.63 25.20
CA ILE A 486 9.01 16.19 25.07
C ILE A 486 10.32 15.73 25.69
N GLU A 487 11.42 16.47 25.52
CA GLU A 487 12.71 16.16 26.16
C GLU A 487 12.60 16.23 27.68
N PHE A 488 11.91 17.23 28.22
CA PHE A 488 11.67 17.34 29.64
C PHE A 488 10.85 16.15 30.17
N LEU A 489 9.75 15.80 29.54
CA LEU A 489 8.92 14.65 29.93
C LEU A 489 9.69 13.34 29.90
N ARG A 490 10.47 13.09 28.85
CA ARG A 490 11.29 11.89 28.73
C ARG A 490 12.40 11.80 29.78
N SER A 491 13.00 12.91 30.13
CA SER A 491 14.09 12.96 31.11
C SER A 491 13.61 12.92 32.55
N LYS A 492 12.49 13.56 32.88
CA LYS A 492 12.00 13.72 34.26
C LYS A 492 10.82 12.81 34.61
N HIS A 493 10.05 12.40 33.61
CA HIS A 493 8.84 11.59 33.79
C HIS A 493 8.75 10.41 32.80
N PRO A 494 9.81 9.57 32.70
CA PRO A 494 9.84 8.45 31.76
C PRO A 494 8.70 7.45 31.98
N ASP A 495 8.31 7.23 33.25
CA ASP A 495 7.20 6.32 33.60
C ASP A 495 5.86 6.85 33.10
N THR A 496 5.66 8.16 33.12
CA THR A 496 4.47 8.82 32.56
C THR A 496 4.41 8.62 31.06
N MET A 497 5.52 8.80 30.35
CA MET A 497 5.59 8.57 28.91
C MET A 497 5.35 7.09 28.55
N ALA A 498 5.93 6.16 29.30
CA ALA A 498 5.67 4.73 29.13
C ALA A 498 4.19 4.36 29.38
N ALA A 499 3.56 4.92 30.39
CA ALA A 499 2.14 4.71 30.68
C ALA A 499 1.25 5.24 29.54
N ILE A 500 1.53 6.43 29.01
CA ILE A 500 0.84 7.00 27.84
C ILE A 500 0.96 6.07 26.63
N LYS A 501 2.16 5.59 26.35
CA LYS A 501 2.43 4.65 25.25
C LYS A 501 1.64 3.35 25.41
N ALA A 502 1.47 2.87 26.64
CA ALA A 502 0.65 1.72 26.98
C ALA A 502 -0.88 2.01 26.93
N GLY A 503 -1.29 3.22 26.53
CA GLY A 503 -2.68 3.62 26.40
C GLY A 503 -3.33 4.11 27.70
N LYS A 504 -2.57 4.31 28.78
CA LYS A 504 -3.09 4.85 30.06
C LYS A 504 -3.10 6.38 30.03
N ILE A 505 -4.16 6.96 30.54
CA ILE A 505 -4.28 8.40 30.79
C ILE A 505 -5.32 8.64 31.88
N ASP A 506 -4.84 8.98 33.06
CA ASP A 506 -5.60 9.28 34.26
C ASP A 506 -5.27 10.69 34.79
N ASP A 507 -5.89 11.08 35.89
CA ASP A 507 -5.71 12.41 36.46
C ASP A 507 -4.28 12.66 36.97
N SER A 508 -3.57 11.61 37.37
CA SER A 508 -2.16 11.71 37.77
C SER A 508 -1.26 12.03 36.60
N ILE A 509 -1.46 11.34 35.46
CA ILE A 509 -0.72 11.58 34.22
C ILE A 509 -1.03 12.97 33.66
N THR A 510 -2.31 13.35 33.60
CA THR A 510 -2.71 14.66 33.09
C THR A 510 -2.20 15.80 33.96
N SER A 511 -2.11 15.62 35.28
CA SER A 511 -1.52 16.59 36.20
C SER A 511 -0.03 16.80 35.92
N VAL A 512 0.74 15.74 35.67
CA VAL A 512 2.15 15.82 35.29
C VAL A 512 2.32 16.57 33.97
N LEU A 513 1.53 16.21 32.96
CA LEU A 513 1.56 16.87 31.64
C LEU A 513 1.27 18.36 31.75
N LYS A 514 0.23 18.73 32.53
CA LYS A 514 -0.19 20.11 32.73
C LYS A 514 0.84 20.93 33.50
N GLN A 515 1.43 20.37 34.56
CA GLN A 515 2.46 21.03 35.33
C GLN A 515 3.70 21.26 34.50
N ALA A 516 4.20 20.25 33.83
CA ALA A 516 5.38 20.34 32.96
C ALA A 516 5.20 21.38 31.84
N ALA A 517 4.01 21.41 31.20
CA ALA A 517 3.70 22.40 30.17
C ALA A 517 3.66 23.82 30.72
N ASN A 518 3.03 24.06 31.87
CA ASN A 518 2.95 25.38 32.48
C ASN A 518 4.31 25.90 32.97
N ASP A 519 5.12 25.04 33.61
CA ASP A 519 6.47 25.40 34.07
C ASP A 519 7.35 25.80 32.89
N LEU A 520 7.25 25.07 31.78
CA LEU A 520 8.02 25.37 30.57
C LEU A 520 7.49 26.63 29.86
N ALA A 521 6.16 26.76 29.71
CA ALA A 521 5.53 27.91 29.05
C ALA A 521 5.89 29.25 29.74
N SER A 522 6.15 29.24 31.06
CA SER A 522 6.57 30.42 31.79
C SER A 522 7.91 31.01 31.31
N LYS A 523 8.77 30.21 30.67
CA LYS A 523 10.05 30.66 30.10
C LYS A 523 9.89 31.43 28.78
N TYR A 524 8.75 31.34 28.16
CA TYR A 524 8.44 31.95 26.86
C TYR A 524 7.65 33.24 26.97
N ASN A 525 7.33 33.69 28.18
CA ASN A 525 6.62 34.96 28.49
C ASN A 525 7.50 36.18 28.23
#